data_8fc1ed8ff3aa8e4b301ff36ce5544ab1
#
_entry.id   8fc1ed8ff3aa8e4b301ff36ce5544ab1
#
_cell.length_a   1.000
_cell.length_b   1.000
_cell.length_c   1.000
_cell.angle_alpha   90.00
_cell.angle_beta   90.00
_cell.angle_gamma   90.00
#
_symmetry.space_group_name_H-M   'P 1'
#
loop_
_entity.id
_entity.type
_entity.pdbx_description
1 polymer ?
#
loop_
_entity_poly.entity_id
_entity_poly.type
_entity_poly.pdbx_seq_one_letter_code
_entity_poly.pdbx_strand_id
1 'polypeptide(L)'
;IGECFSKGTATFMIMGDICTRRCPFCDVAHGRPLPLDTEEPSRIAYSADIMQLNYVVLTSVDRDDLRDGGAAHFAACISAIKTKQPRTKVEILVPDFRGRLEKALQILMATPPDVMNHNLETVPRLYKSARPGASYEHSLHLLSRYKELRPEATTKSGLMVGIGESDEEIVQVMKDMRQHAIDMITIGQYLQPTLNHLPVRRYVPLETFDNWKKIAHDLGFKHAAIGPMVRSSYHADHQAEALEQPFQHRTIQDA
;
A
#
# COMPACT_ATOMS: atom_id res chain seq x y z
N ILE A 1 -13.29 -3.46 -8.21
CA ILE A 1 -12.24 -3.82 -9.20
C ILE A 1 -12.64 -3.35 -10.60
N GLY A 2 -13.84 -3.64 -11.09
CA GLY A 2 -14.29 -3.22 -12.42
C GLY A 2 -14.30 -1.70 -12.63
N GLU A 3 -14.67 -0.95 -11.61
CA GLU A 3 -14.70 0.52 -11.65
C GLU A 3 -13.30 1.15 -11.78
N CYS A 4 -12.30 0.67 -11.04
CA CYS A 4 -10.93 1.15 -11.17
C CYS A 4 -10.35 0.80 -12.56
N PHE A 5 -10.63 -0.41 -13.04
CA PHE A 5 -10.17 -0.85 -14.35
C PHE A 5 -10.75 -0.02 -15.49
N SER A 6 -12.06 0.31 -15.45
CA SER A 6 -12.71 1.16 -16.46
C SER A 6 -12.16 2.61 -16.47
N LYS A 7 -11.48 3.03 -15.40
CA LYS A 7 -10.82 4.35 -15.28
C LYS A 7 -9.32 4.30 -15.62
N GLY A 8 -8.81 3.17 -16.14
CA GLY A 8 -7.41 3.03 -16.52
C GLY A 8 -6.46 2.76 -15.33
N THR A 9 -6.96 2.17 -14.23
CA THR A 9 -6.14 1.77 -13.08
C THR A 9 -6.12 0.25 -12.95
N ALA A 10 -4.93 -0.35 -12.85
CA ALA A 10 -4.78 -1.78 -12.58
C ALA A 10 -3.71 -2.06 -11.53
N THR A 11 -3.87 -3.18 -10.82
CA THR A 11 -2.90 -3.70 -9.87
C THR A 11 -2.30 -5.00 -10.39
N PHE A 12 -0.97 -5.09 -10.39
CA PHE A 12 -0.22 -6.29 -10.73
C PHE A 12 0.50 -6.82 -9.48
N MET A 13 0.31 -8.10 -9.20
CA MET A 13 1.12 -8.81 -8.21
C MET A 13 2.34 -9.39 -8.92
N ILE A 14 3.54 -8.98 -8.50
CA ILE A 14 4.82 -9.35 -9.10
C ILE A 14 5.59 -10.33 -8.22
N MET A 15 6.63 -10.97 -8.78
CA MET A 15 7.51 -11.91 -8.11
C MET A 15 6.85 -13.23 -7.68
N GLY A 16 5.75 -13.60 -8.36
CA GLY A 16 5.01 -14.83 -8.11
C GLY A 16 3.95 -14.71 -7.01
N ASP A 17 3.40 -15.85 -6.61
CA ASP A 17 2.25 -16.01 -5.73
C ASP A 17 2.56 -16.77 -4.42
N ILE A 18 3.84 -17.08 -4.16
CA ILE A 18 4.29 -17.79 -2.94
C ILE A 18 5.06 -16.82 -2.05
N CYS A 19 4.50 -16.52 -0.87
CA CYS A 19 5.09 -15.62 0.11
C CYS A 19 6.04 -16.37 1.05
N THR A 20 7.15 -15.74 1.45
CA THR A 20 8.06 -16.30 2.48
C THR A 20 7.50 -16.17 3.90
N ARG A 21 6.42 -15.40 4.09
CA ARG A 21 5.76 -15.18 5.39
C ARG A 21 4.37 -15.79 5.45
N ARG A 22 3.83 -15.91 6.68
CA ARG A 22 2.53 -16.54 6.98
C ARG A 22 1.68 -15.63 7.85
N CYS A 23 1.22 -14.52 7.28
CA CYS A 23 0.33 -13.61 8.00
C CYS A 23 -1.07 -14.24 8.08
N PRO A 24 -1.63 -14.49 9.28
CA PRO A 24 -2.89 -15.23 9.42
C PRO A 24 -4.14 -14.53 8.85
N PHE A 25 -4.03 -13.29 8.42
CA PHE A 25 -5.11 -12.59 7.72
C PHE A 25 -5.07 -12.76 6.20
N CYS A 26 -3.93 -13.24 5.65
CA CYS A 26 -3.63 -13.22 4.21
C CYS A 26 -3.81 -14.60 3.59
N ASP A 27 -4.56 -14.68 2.48
CA ASP A 27 -4.86 -15.91 1.75
C ASP A 27 -3.84 -16.23 0.64
N VAL A 28 -2.73 -15.51 0.59
CA VAL A 28 -1.64 -15.79 -0.36
C VAL A 28 -0.91 -17.07 0.07
N ALA A 29 -0.62 -17.94 -0.89
CA ALA A 29 0.16 -19.16 -0.65
C ALA A 29 1.52 -18.82 -0.03
N HIS A 30 2.03 -19.69 0.85
CA HIS A 30 3.30 -19.45 1.54
C HIS A 30 4.21 -20.67 1.43
N GLY A 31 5.52 -20.41 1.38
CA GLY A 31 6.52 -21.47 1.23
C GLY A 31 7.81 -20.95 0.65
N ARG A 32 8.43 -21.75 -0.21
CA ARG A 32 9.63 -21.38 -0.95
C ARG A 32 9.24 -20.83 -2.33
N PRO A 33 9.42 -19.53 -2.59
CA PRO A 33 9.10 -18.94 -3.89
C PRO A 33 9.94 -19.52 -5.02
N LEU A 34 9.41 -19.46 -6.23
CA LEU A 34 10.15 -19.76 -7.44
C LEU A 34 11.17 -18.65 -7.75
N PRO A 35 12.20 -18.94 -8.59
CA PRO A 35 13.09 -17.90 -9.10
C PRO A 35 12.31 -16.76 -9.75
N LEU A 36 12.89 -15.55 -9.71
CA LEU A 36 12.30 -14.40 -10.40
C LEU A 36 12.25 -14.65 -11.91
N ASP A 37 11.13 -14.25 -12.51
CA ASP A 37 10.97 -14.23 -13.95
C ASP A 37 11.57 -12.94 -14.52
N THR A 38 12.63 -13.05 -15.28
CA THR A 38 13.34 -11.92 -15.88
C THR A 38 12.51 -11.18 -16.94
N GLU A 39 11.50 -11.82 -17.52
CA GLU A 39 10.60 -11.23 -18.52
C GLU A 39 9.36 -10.56 -17.91
N GLU A 40 9.13 -10.73 -16.60
CA GLU A 40 7.94 -10.15 -15.94
C GLU A 40 7.89 -8.61 -16.10
N PRO A 41 8.97 -7.83 -15.95
CA PRO A 41 8.92 -6.38 -16.16
C PRO A 41 8.46 -5.98 -17.57
N SER A 42 8.95 -6.66 -18.60
CA SER A 42 8.58 -6.37 -19.99
C SER A 42 7.12 -6.73 -20.29
N ARG A 43 6.62 -7.85 -19.73
CA ARG A 43 5.21 -8.26 -19.88
C ARG A 43 4.25 -7.32 -19.15
N ILE A 44 4.62 -6.83 -17.98
CA ILE A 44 3.80 -5.84 -17.24
C ILE A 44 3.73 -4.54 -18.04
N ALA A 45 4.86 -4.03 -18.52
CA ALA A 45 4.89 -2.82 -19.34
C ALA A 45 4.06 -2.97 -20.62
N TYR A 46 4.13 -4.14 -21.28
CA TYR A 46 3.31 -4.46 -22.44
C TYR A 46 1.82 -4.50 -22.10
N SER A 47 1.44 -5.14 -20.99
CA SER A 47 0.05 -5.21 -20.54
C SER A 47 -0.50 -3.81 -20.18
N ALA A 48 0.29 -2.99 -19.49
CA ALA A 48 -0.09 -1.61 -19.17
C ALA A 48 -0.33 -0.78 -20.44
N ASP A 49 0.50 -0.97 -21.47
CA ASP A 49 0.39 -0.27 -22.75
C ASP A 49 -0.86 -0.69 -23.54
N ILE A 50 -1.10 -2.00 -23.70
CA ILE A 50 -2.30 -2.48 -24.40
C ILE A 50 -3.59 -2.03 -23.72
N MET A 51 -3.61 -2.07 -22.38
CA MET A 51 -4.76 -1.63 -21.59
C MET A 51 -4.86 -0.11 -21.46
N GLN A 52 -3.90 0.66 -22.01
CA GLN A 52 -3.85 2.13 -21.93
C GLN A 52 -4.02 2.65 -20.51
N LEU A 53 -3.26 2.05 -19.57
CA LEU A 53 -3.37 2.39 -18.15
C LEU A 53 -2.74 3.75 -17.86
N ASN A 54 -3.48 4.58 -17.13
CA ASN A 54 -2.99 5.85 -16.61
C ASN A 54 -2.30 5.69 -15.24
N TYR A 55 -2.71 4.66 -14.50
CA TYR A 55 -2.20 4.38 -13.17
C TYR A 55 -1.96 2.87 -12.96
N VAL A 56 -0.78 2.51 -12.50
CA VAL A 56 -0.39 1.12 -12.21
C VAL A 56 0.01 1.00 -10.76
N VAL A 57 -0.58 0.05 -10.05
CA VAL A 57 -0.12 -0.37 -8.72
C VAL A 57 0.66 -1.67 -8.85
N LEU A 58 1.92 -1.68 -8.46
CA LEU A 58 2.72 -2.89 -8.34
C LEU A 58 2.74 -3.32 -6.88
N THR A 59 2.34 -4.55 -6.60
CA THR A 59 2.43 -5.16 -5.28
C THR A 59 3.15 -6.50 -5.38
N SER A 60 3.62 -7.02 -4.25
CA SER A 60 4.31 -8.31 -4.24
C SER A 60 4.00 -9.11 -2.99
N VAL A 61 4.36 -10.39 -3.03
CA VAL A 61 4.59 -11.21 -1.83
C VAL A 61 5.87 -10.77 -1.12
N ASP A 62 6.05 -11.15 0.16
CA ASP A 62 7.36 -11.02 0.81
C ASP A 62 8.37 -12.00 0.19
N ARG A 63 9.53 -11.48 -0.16
CA ARG A 63 10.65 -12.20 -0.77
C ARG A 63 11.89 -12.11 0.11
N ASP A 64 11.77 -12.58 1.37
CA ASP A 64 12.89 -12.63 2.33
C ASP A 64 14.05 -13.55 1.86
N ASP A 65 13.80 -14.37 0.83
CA ASP A 65 14.80 -15.19 0.15
C ASP A 65 15.76 -14.38 -0.75
N LEU A 66 15.35 -13.18 -1.18
CA LEU A 66 16.17 -12.31 -2.03
C LEU A 66 17.07 -11.39 -1.19
N ARG A 67 18.28 -11.11 -1.70
CA ARG A 67 19.29 -10.30 -1.00
C ARG A 67 18.90 -8.82 -0.84
N ASP A 68 17.94 -8.34 -1.61
CA ASP A 68 17.42 -6.98 -1.63
C ASP A 68 15.91 -6.92 -1.31
N GLY A 69 15.32 -8.07 -0.93
CA GLY A 69 13.89 -8.18 -0.68
C GLY A 69 13.00 -7.94 -1.91
N GLY A 70 13.57 -8.02 -3.13
CA GLY A 70 12.87 -7.79 -4.39
C GLY A 70 12.90 -6.35 -4.89
N ALA A 71 13.63 -5.44 -4.25
CA ALA A 71 13.69 -4.02 -4.64
C ALA A 71 14.17 -3.81 -6.08
N ALA A 72 15.18 -4.58 -6.55
CA ALA A 72 15.65 -4.50 -7.94
C ALA A 72 14.58 -4.91 -8.95
N HIS A 73 13.72 -5.86 -8.60
CA HIS A 73 12.64 -6.28 -9.48
C HIS A 73 11.52 -5.23 -9.56
N PHE A 74 11.16 -4.59 -8.44
CA PHE A 74 10.28 -3.41 -8.46
C PHE A 74 10.85 -2.30 -9.35
N ALA A 75 12.15 -1.95 -9.19
CA ALA A 75 12.80 -0.93 -9.99
C ALA A 75 12.79 -1.28 -11.50
N ALA A 76 13.02 -2.55 -11.86
CA ALA A 76 12.94 -3.02 -13.24
C ALA A 76 11.51 -2.86 -13.81
N CYS A 77 10.47 -3.21 -13.06
CA CYS A 77 9.08 -3.03 -13.48
C CYS A 77 8.73 -1.54 -13.66
N ILE A 78 9.11 -0.68 -12.71
CA ILE A 78 8.90 0.77 -12.84
C ILE A 78 9.59 1.30 -14.10
N SER A 79 10.86 0.95 -14.31
CA SER A 79 11.64 1.39 -15.47
C SER A 79 11.01 0.94 -16.78
N ALA A 80 10.58 -0.33 -16.87
CA ALA A 80 9.93 -0.87 -18.07
C ALA A 80 8.62 -0.13 -18.40
N ILE A 81 7.76 0.13 -17.40
CA ILE A 81 6.52 0.89 -17.58
C ILE A 81 6.83 2.32 -18.03
N LYS A 82 7.71 3.03 -17.31
CA LYS A 82 8.05 4.44 -17.62
C LYS A 82 8.73 4.61 -18.97
N THR A 83 9.52 3.62 -19.40
CA THR A 83 10.13 3.62 -20.75
C THR A 83 9.09 3.53 -21.84
N LYS A 84 8.08 2.65 -21.67
CA LYS A 84 7.03 2.43 -22.66
C LYS A 84 5.93 3.48 -22.61
N GLN A 85 5.56 3.92 -21.41
CA GLN A 85 4.52 4.91 -21.12
C GLN A 85 4.99 5.92 -20.07
N PRO A 86 5.73 6.97 -20.43
CA PRO A 86 6.32 7.93 -19.47
C PRO A 86 5.29 8.65 -18.59
N ARG A 87 4.05 8.78 -19.05
CA ARG A 87 2.97 9.48 -18.33
C ARG A 87 2.22 8.61 -17.33
N THR A 88 2.29 7.28 -17.46
CA THR A 88 1.63 6.37 -16.52
C THR A 88 2.22 6.55 -15.12
N LYS A 89 1.37 6.83 -14.14
CA LYS A 89 1.77 6.90 -12.73
C LYS A 89 1.97 5.48 -12.19
N VAL A 90 3.00 5.30 -11.37
CA VAL A 90 3.33 4.00 -10.77
C VAL A 90 3.37 4.13 -9.26
N GLU A 91 2.45 3.46 -8.58
CA GLU A 91 2.48 3.21 -7.14
C GLU A 91 3.11 1.84 -6.88
N ILE A 92 3.95 1.73 -5.86
CA ILE A 92 4.43 0.43 -5.40
C ILE A 92 3.96 0.18 -3.97
N LEU A 93 3.37 -1.00 -3.72
CA LEU A 93 3.07 -1.51 -2.39
C LEU A 93 4.13 -2.55 -2.05
N VAL A 94 5.10 -2.14 -1.25
CA VAL A 94 6.30 -2.92 -0.95
C VAL A 94 6.19 -3.73 0.35
N PRO A 95 6.94 -4.85 0.48
CA PRO A 95 7.18 -5.52 1.76
C PRO A 95 8.02 -4.61 2.69
N ASP A 96 8.22 -5.04 3.95
CA ASP A 96 8.98 -4.26 4.91
C ASP A 96 10.51 -4.30 4.72
N PHE A 97 11.01 -5.04 3.73
CA PHE A 97 12.45 -5.21 3.45
C PHE A 97 13.29 -5.57 4.67
N ARG A 98 12.75 -6.37 5.58
CA ARG A 98 13.36 -6.72 6.87
C ARG A 98 14.85 -7.08 6.75
N GLY A 99 15.71 -6.33 7.47
CA GLY A 99 17.16 -6.50 7.46
C GLY A 99 17.87 -6.04 6.17
N ARG A 100 17.14 -5.40 5.23
CA ARG A 100 17.67 -4.96 3.92
C ARG A 100 17.21 -3.56 3.53
N LEU A 101 16.57 -2.83 4.45
CA LEU A 101 15.88 -1.57 4.17
C LEU A 101 16.74 -0.56 3.41
N GLU A 102 17.93 -0.21 3.94
CA GLU A 102 18.78 0.81 3.31
C GLU A 102 19.19 0.40 1.89
N LYS A 103 19.54 -0.87 1.68
CA LYS A 103 19.87 -1.39 0.34
C LYS A 103 18.66 -1.31 -0.61
N ALA A 104 17.48 -1.70 -0.14
CA ALA A 104 16.26 -1.66 -0.92
C ALA A 104 15.88 -0.22 -1.30
N LEU A 105 15.93 0.70 -0.34
CA LEU A 105 15.65 2.11 -0.60
C LEU A 105 16.66 2.73 -1.56
N GLN A 106 17.95 2.43 -1.44
CA GLN A 106 18.98 2.91 -2.37
C GLN A 106 18.68 2.48 -3.81
N ILE A 107 18.24 1.24 -4.04
CA ILE A 107 17.85 0.74 -5.36
C ILE A 107 16.62 1.50 -5.88
N LEU A 108 15.59 1.65 -5.05
CA LEU A 108 14.34 2.32 -5.44
C LEU A 108 14.54 3.83 -5.67
N MET A 109 15.50 4.45 -5.02
CA MET A 109 15.86 5.86 -5.27
C MET A 109 16.43 6.10 -6.67
N ALA A 110 17.07 5.11 -7.29
CA ALA A 110 17.56 5.21 -8.67
C ALA A 110 16.41 5.15 -9.70
N THR A 111 15.28 4.53 -9.36
CA THR A 111 14.08 4.43 -10.21
C THR A 111 12.85 4.62 -9.33
N PRO A 112 12.57 5.86 -8.89
CA PRO A 112 11.57 6.11 -7.87
C PRO A 112 10.14 5.93 -8.42
N PRO A 113 9.22 5.35 -7.63
CA PRO A 113 7.80 5.37 -7.94
C PRO A 113 7.19 6.78 -7.75
N ASP A 114 6.01 6.99 -8.31
CA ASP A 114 5.21 8.20 -8.03
C ASP A 114 4.62 8.16 -6.61
N VAL A 115 4.26 6.95 -6.11
CA VAL A 115 3.79 6.75 -4.73
C VAL A 115 4.48 5.53 -4.11
N MET A 116 5.08 5.74 -2.92
CA MET A 116 5.65 4.68 -2.08
C MET A 116 4.63 4.25 -1.04
N ASN A 117 4.14 3.02 -1.13
CA ASN A 117 3.16 2.45 -0.21
C ASN A 117 3.75 1.26 0.55
N HIS A 118 3.54 1.23 1.86
CA HIS A 118 3.76 0.07 2.72
C HIS A 118 2.67 0.03 3.79
N ASN A 119 1.91 -1.04 3.85
CA ASN A 119 0.80 -1.15 4.80
C ASN A 119 1.30 -1.48 6.21
N LEU A 120 0.80 -0.76 7.21
CA LEU A 120 0.92 -1.15 8.62
C LEU A 120 0.00 -2.33 8.96
N GLU A 121 -1.09 -2.49 8.24
CA GLU A 121 -2.11 -3.53 8.35
C GLU A 121 -2.95 -3.46 9.62
N THR A 122 -2.36 -3.24 10.79
CA THR A 122 -3.07 -3.22 12.08
C THR A 122 -2.34 -2.39 13.15
N VAL A 123 -2.92 -2.34 14.35
CA VAL A 123 -2.38 -1.62 15.51
C VAL A 123 -1.23 -2.37 16.19
N PRO A 124 -0.31 -1.69 16.92
CA PRO A 124 0.89 -2.30 17.53
C PRO A 124 0.60 -3.55 18.35
N ARG A 125 -0.44 -3.51 19.21
CA ARG A 125 -0.82 -4.61 20.09
C ARG A 125 -1.13 -5.92 19.33
N LEU A 126 -1.63 -5.81 18.10
CA LEU A 126 -2.02 -6.96 17.29
C LEU A 126 -0.92 -7.46 16.35
N TYR A 127 0.24 -6.78 16.26
CA TYR A 127 1.30 -7.16 15.33
C TYR A 127 1.74 -8.62 15.49
N LYS A 128 1.99 -9.05 16.73
CA LYS A 128 2.45 -10.42 17.00
C LYS A 128 1.47 -11.49 16.50
N SER A 129 0.16 -11.23 16.56
CA SER A 129 -0.87 -12.16 16.12
C SER A 129 -1.23 -12.02 14.65
N ALA A 130 -1.22 -10.81 14.08
CA ALA A 130 -1.62 -10.55 12.69
C ALA A 130 -0.46 -10.56 11.71
N ARG A 131 0.72 -10.05 12.10
CA ARG A 131 1.92 -9.96 11.26
C ARG A 131 3.14 -10.57 11.96
N PRO A 132 3.16 -11.87 12.26
CA PRO A 132 4.28 -12.49 12.95
C PRO A 132 5.57 -12.28 12.15
N GLY A 133 6.60 -11.75 12.84
CA GLY A 133 7.91 -11.44 12.23
C GLY A 133 8.03 -10.08 11.55
N ALA A 134 6.98 -9.24 11.52
CA ALA A 134 7.06 -7.82 11.19
C ALA A 134 7.17 -6.97 12.47
N SER A 135 7.63 -5.72 12.34
CA SER A 135 7.66 -4.71 13.41
C SER A 135 6.85 -3.49 12.99
N TYR A 136 6.05 -2.97 13.91
CA TYR A 136 5.27 -1.76 13.71
C TYR A 136 6.17 -0.54 13.48
N GLU A 137 7.17 -0.39 14.35
CA GLU A 137 8.13 0.70 14.31
C GLU A 137 8.97 0.65 13.02
N HIS A 138 9.36 -0.56 12.58
CA HIS A 138 10.08 -0.74 11.33
C HIS A 138 9.24 -0.37 10.12
N SER A 139 7.94 -0.71 10.13
CA SER A 139 7.00 -0.36 9.06
C SER A 139 6.81 1.16 8.93
N LEU A 140 6.71 1.88 10.04
CA LEU A 140 6.70 3.35 10.06
C LEU A 140 8.04 3.93 9.59
N HIS A 141 9.15 3.39 10.10
CA HIS A 141 10.50 3.83 9.75
C HIS A 141 10.78 3.68 8.25
N LEU A 142 10.30 2.62 7.60
CA LEU A 142 10.47 2.45 6.15
C LEU A 142 9.95 3.66 5.38
N LEU A 143 8.73 4.11 5.66
CA LEU A 143 8.10 5.23 4.97
C LEU A 143 8.72 6.57 5.33
N SER A 144 9.02 6.81 6.62
CA SER A 144 9.71 8.02 7.04
C SER A 144 11.13 8.10 6.47
N ARG A 145 11.86 6.97 6.44
CA ARG A 145 13.20 6.91 5.86
C ARG A 145 13.20 7.19 4.37
N TYR A 146 12.21 6.66 3.63
CA TYR A 146 12.03 7.00 2.22
C TYR A 146 11.74 8.50 2.03
N LYS A 147 10.90 9.08 2.90
CA LYS A 147 10.57 10.51 2.89
C LYS A 147 11.78 11.40 3.22
N GLU A 148 12.65 10.97 4.14
CA GLU A 148 13.92 11.66 4.43
C GLU A 148 14.85 11.71 3.22
N LEU A 149 14.98 10.58 2.50
CA LEU A 149 15.80 10.49 1.29
C LEU A 149 15.20 11.26 0.10
N ARG A 150 13.88 11.42 0.10
CA ARG A 150 13.13 12.06 -0.98
C ARG A 150 11.95 12.88 -0.40
N PRO A 151 12.19 14.10 0.07
CA PRO A 151 11.18 14.91 0.77
C PRO A 151 9.91 15.19 -0.03
N GLU A 152 10.01 15.30 -1.36
CA GLU A 152 8.89 15.52 -2.27
C GLU A 152 8.05 14.26 -2.54
N ALA A 153 8.56 13.05 -2.20
CA ALA A 153 7.87 11.81 -2.49
C ALA A 153 6.52 11.73 -1.78
N THR A 154 5.55 11.15 -2.44
CA THR A 154 4.28 10.79 -1.81
C THR A 154 4.40 9.44 -1.14
N THR A 155 4.04 9.38 0.15
CA THR A 155 4.03 8.15 0.95
C THR A 155 2.62 7.78 1.35
N LYS A 156 2.35 6.47 1.40
CA LYS A 156 1.03 5.92 1.68
C LYS A 156 1.12 4.72 2.61
N SER A 157 0.10 4.53 3.43
CA SER A 157 -0.06 3.32 4.25
C SER A 157 -1.52 2.92 4.39
N GLY A 158 -1.75 1.67 4.76
CA GLY A 158 -3.09 1.12 4.91
C GLY A 158 -3.27 0.31 6.19
N LEU A 159 -4.53 0.29 6.65
CA LEU A 159 -5.01 -0.53 7.76
C LEU A 159 -6.20 -1.35 7.35
N MET A 160 -6.29 -2.56 7.86
CA MET A 160 -7.52 -3.32 7.92
C MET A 160 -8.08 -3.27 9.35
N VAL A 161 -9.41 -3.19 9.47
CA VAL A 161 -10.10 -3.06 10.74
C VAL A 161 -11.12 -4.18 10.94
N GLY A 162 -11.43 -4.49 12.21
CA GLY A 162 -12.36 -5.55 12.58
C GLY A 162 -11.69 -6.84 13.03
N ILE A 163 -10.38 -6.82 13.36
CA ILE A 163 -9.63 -8.00 13.86
C ILE A 163 -9.36 -7.95 15.37
N GLY A 164 -9.87 -6.90 16.08
CA GLY A 164 -9.82 -6.79 17.55
C GLY A 164 -9.17 -5.52 18.08
N GLU A 165 -8.88 -4.56 17.21
CA GLU A 165 -8.44 -3.21 17.59
C GLU A 165 -9.60 -2.39 18.18
N SER A 166 -9.28 -1.36 18.97
CA SER A 166 -10.23 -0.33 19.38
C SER A 166 -10.18 0.90 18.45
N ASP A 167 -11.19 1.76 18.53
CA ASP A 167 -11.24 2.98 17.74
C ASP A 167 -10.12 3.95 18.13
N GLU A 168 -9.80 4.02 19.42
CA GLU A 168 -8.70 4.85 19.95
C GLU A 168 -7.35 4.37 19.45
N GLU A 169 -7.14 3.05 19.34
CA GLU A 169 -5.91 2.48 18.77
C GLU A 169 -5.76 2.86 17.31
N ILE A 170 -6.83 2.86 16.51
CA ILE A 170 -6.80 3.31 15.10
C ILE A 170 -6.44 4.79 15.02
N VAL A 171 -7.05 5.63 15.84
CA VAL A 171 -6.72 7.07 15.89
C VAL A 171 -5.27 7.30 16.31
N GLN A 172 -4.73 6.50 17.24
CA GLN A 172 -3.32 6.59 17.62
C GLN A 172 -2.41 6.22 16.44
N VAL A 173 -2.71 5.14 15.70
CA VAL A 173 -1.95 4.77 14.49
C VAL A 173 -1.99 5.88 13.43
N MET A 174 -3.14 6.55 13.24
CA MET A 174 -3.22 7.71 12.34
C MET A 174 -2.28 8.84 12.77
N LYS A 175 -2.19 9.13 14.08
CA LYS A 175 -1.24 10.12 14.62
C LYS A 175 0.20 9.70 14.38
N ASP A 176 0.53 8.43 14.67
CA ASP A 176 1.88 7.89 14.45
C ASP A 176 2.28 7.99 12.97
N MET A 177 1.36 7.67 12.04
CA MET A 177 1.58 7.85 10.60
C MET A 177 1.94 9.31 10.26
N ARG A 178 1.19 10.29 10.80
CA ARG A 178 1.47 11.71 10.55
C ARG A 178 2.79 12.17 11.15
N GLN A 179 3.17 11.68 12.33
CA GLN A 179 4.48 11.94 12.94
C GLN A 179 5.64 11.41 12.08
N HIS A 180 5.38 10.35 11.28
CA HIS A 180 6.33 9.77 10.33
C HIS A 180 6.17 10.32 8.90
N ALA A 181 5.52 11.48 8.75
CA ALA A 181 5.31 12.19 7.48
C ALA A 181 4.63 11.35 6.38
N ILE A 182 3.78 10.40 6.75
CA ILE A 182 2.98 9.62 5.79
C ILE A 182 1.84 10.50 5.28
N ASP A 183 1.77 10.67 3.95
CA ASP A 183 0.87 11.62 3.29
C ASP A 183 -0.55 11.09 3.12
N MET A 184 -0.71 9.78 2.87
CA MET A 184 -1.98 9.16 2.47
C MET A 184 -2.30 7.95 3.34
N ILE A 185 -3.60 7.77 3.61
CA ILE A 185 -4.09 6.62 4.40
C ILE A 185 -5.25 5.91 3.71
N THR A 186 -5.26 4.57 3.79
CA THR A 186 -6.41 3.74 3.46
C THR A 186 -6.85 2.93 4.67
N ILE A 187 -8.16 2.85 4.95
CA ILE A 187 -8.72 1.99 6.01
C ILE A 187 -9.88 1.20 5.42
N GLY A 188 -9.80 -0.13 5.48
CA GLY A 188 -10.83 -1.03 4.98
C GLY A 188 -11.24 -2.10 5.98
N GLN A 189 -12.49 -2.59 5.89
CA GLN A 189 -12.96 -3.70 6.71
C GLN A 189 -12.19 -4.98 6.32
N TYR A 190 -11.65 -5.68 7.31
CA TYR A 190 -11.14 -7.03 7.15
C TYR A 190 -12.28 -8.00 6.87
N LEU A 191 -12.12 -8.81 5.84
CA LEU A 191 -13.01 -9.91 5.50
C LEU A 191 -12.21 -11.20 5.59
N GLN A 192 -12.65 -12.13 6.42
CA GLN A 192 -11.98 -13.40 6.66
C GLN A 192 -12.04 -14.28 5.39
N PRO A 193 -10.89 -14.65 4.81
CA PRO A 193 -10.88 -15.46 3.58
C PRO A 193 -11.45 -16.86 3.78
N THR A 194 -11.00 -17.55 4.83
CA THR A 194 -11.49 -18.89 5.24
C THR A 194 -11.53 -19.01 6.76
N LEU A 195 -12.17 -20.06 7.27
CA LEU A 195 -12.25 -20.31 8.73
C LEU A 195 -10.89 -20.53 9.41
N ASN A 196 -9.83 -20.78 8.63
CA ASN A 196 -8.47 -20.98 9.15
C ASN A 196 -7.71 -19.65 9.32
N HIS A 197 -8.26 -18.52 8.85
CA HIS A 197 -7.67 -17.19 8.98
C HIS A 197 -8.14 -16.50 10.26
N LEU A 198 -7.54 -15.34 10.56
CA LEU A 198 -7.98 -14.52 11.69
C LEU A 198 -9.49 -14.27 11.61
N PRO A 199 -10.24 -14.52 12.68
CA PRO A 199 -11.68 -14.30 12.67
C PRO A 199 -11.98 -12.78 12.63
N VAL A 200 -13.05 -12.41 11.93
CA VAL A 200 -13.65 -11.08 12.08
C VAL A 200 -14.17 -10.95 13.51
N ARG A 201 -13.69 -9.96 14.26
CA ARG A 201 -14.11 -9.67 15.63
C ARG A 201 -15.27 -8.68 15.69
N ARG A 202 -15.33 -7.78 14.72
CA ARG A 202 -16.47 -6.85 14.53
C ARG A 202 -16.57 -6.41 13.07
N TYR A 203 -17.77 -6.09 12.65
CA TYR A 203 -18.01 -5.28 11.47
C TYR A 203 -18.16 -3.83 11.92
N VAL A 204 -17.27 -2.97 11.45
CA VAL A 204 -17.22 -1.56 11.87
C VAL A 204 -18.41 -0.81 11.28
N PRO A 205 -19.17 -0.05 12.09
CA PRO A 205 -20.28 0.75 11.61
C PRO A 205 -19.84 1.84 10.61
N LEU A 206 -20.71 2.19 9.66
CA LEU A 206 -20.43 3.22 8.66
C LEU A 206 -20.11 4.57 9.30
N GLU A 207 -20.82 4.94 10.35
CA GLU A 207 -20.59 6.18 11.12
C GLU A 207 -19.17 6.26 11.70
N THR A 208 -18.59 5.12 12.11
CA THR A 208 -17.21 5.04 12.61
C THR A 208 -16.23 5.32 11.48
N PHE A 209 -16.44 4.76 10.28
CA PHE A 209 -15.61 5.09 9.11
C PHE A 209 -15.72 6.57 8.75
N ASP A 210 -16.90 7.16 8.82
CA ASP A 210 -17.09 8.59 8.54
C ASP A 210 -16.43 9.48 9.60
N ASN A 211 -16.42 9.05 10.87
CA ASN A 211 -15.68 9.73 11.92
C ASN A 211 -14.17 9.67 11.67
N TRP A 212 -13.63 8.49 11.30
CA TRP A 212 -12.21 8.36 10.98
C TRP A 212 -11.80 9.19 9.76
N LYS A 213 -12.66 9.38 8.75
CA LYS A 213 -12.40 10.32 7.62
C LYS A 213 -12.19 11.74 8.12
N LYS A 214 -13.07 12.23 9.04
CA LYS A 214 -12.94 13.56 9.63
C LYS A 214 -11.63 13.69 10.40
N ILE A 215 -11.32 12.70 11.25
CA ILE A 215 -10.07 12.67 12.03
C ILE A 215 -8.85 12.66 11.09
N ALA A 216 -8.86 11.88 10.02
CA ALA A 216 -7.77 11.86 9.04
C ALA A 216 -7.56 13.23 8.39
N HIS A 217 -8.64 13.91 8.02
CA HIS A 217 -8.60 15.27 7.50
C HIS A 217 -8.00 16.26 8.53
N ASP A 218 -8.47 16.21 9.77
CA ASP A 218 -8.01 17.10 10.85
C ASP A 218 -6.54 16.86 11.22
N LEU A 219 -6.06 15.62 11.08
CA LEU A 219 -4.65 15.26 11.24
C LEU A 219 -3.77 15.70 10.05
N GLY A 220 -4.37 16.19 8.96
CA GLY A 220 -3.65 16.72 7.81
C GLY A 220 -3.12 15.66 6.85
N PHE A 221 -3.79 14.49 6.73
CA PHE A 221 -3.52 13.60 5.60
C PHE A 221 -3.92 14.28 4.30
N LYS A 222 -3.05 14.21 3.29
CA LYS A 222 -3.32 14.79 1.97
C LYS A 222 -4.46 14.07 1.25
N HIS A 223 -4.59 12.75 1.52
CA HIS A 223 -5.71 11.95 1.06
C HIS A 223 -6.03 10.83 2.05
N ALA A 224 -7.33 10.53 2.23
CA ALA A 224 -7.83 9.47 3.09
C ALA A 224 -8.97 8.70 2.41
N ALA A 225 -8.69 7.46 1.96
CA ALA A 225 -9.72 6.56 1.49
C ALA A 225 -10.10 5.62 2.65
N ILE A 226 -11.27 5.84 3.25
CA ILE A 226 -11.71 5.15 4.46
C ILE A 226 -13.13 4.66 4.26
N GLY A 227 -13.36 3.34 4.41
CA GLY A 227 -14.69 2.75 4.24
C GLY A 227 -14.64 1.23 4.15
N PRO A 228 -15.77 0.52 4.29
CA PRO A 228 -15.79 -0.93 4.44
C PRO A 228 -15.21 -1.68 3.23
N MET A 229 -15.39 -1.16 2.02
CA MET A 229 -14.92 -1.80 0.79
C MET A 229 -13.59 -1.26 0.27
N VAL A 230 -12.95 -0.33 1.01
CA VAL A 230 -11.66 0.24 0.63
C VAL A 230 -10.57 -0.83 0.72
N ARG A 231 -9.66 -0.79 -0.24
CA ARG A 231 -8.41 -1.57 -0.30
C ARG A 231 -7.26 -0.64 -0.65
N SER A 232 -6.01 -1.06 -0.43
CA SER A 232 -4.83 -0.21 -0.67
C SER A 232 -4.78 0.37 -2.08
N SER A 233 -5.29 -0.34 -3.08
CA SER A 233 -5.33 0.10 -4.49
C SER A 233 -6.68 0.70 -4.93
N TYR A 234 -7.65 0.86 -4.00
CA TYR A 234 -8.98 1.37 -4.34
C TYR A 234 -8.90 2.84 -4.74
N HIS A 235 -9.33 3.17 -5.98
CA HIS A 235 -9.23 4.52 -6.56
C HIS A 235 -7.86 5.18 -6.36
N ALA A 236 -6.77 4.44 -6.55
CA ALA A 236 -5.41 4.92 -6.35
C ALA A 236 -5.07 6.10 -7.28
N ASP A 237 -5.65 6.15 -8.49
CA ASP A 237 -5.61 7.27 -9.43
C ASP A 237 -6.16 8.57 -8.82
N HIS A 238 -7.40 8.56 -8.32
CA HIS A 238 -8.00 9.73 -7.66
C HIS A 238 -7.25 10.15 -6.40
N GLN A 239 -6.67 9.19 -5.69
CA GLN A 239 -5.85 9.47 -4.53
C GLN A 239 -4.60 10.28 -4.89
N ALA A 240 -3.97 9.97 -6.03
CA ALA A 240 -2.77 10.66 -6.50
C ALA A 240 -3.11 12.01 -7.17
N GLU A 241 -4.20 12.11 -7.94
CA GLU A 241 -4.66 13.35 -8.57
C GLU A 241 -5.04 14.43 -7.54
N ALA A 242 -5.62 14.03 -6.41
CA ALA A 242 -5.95 14.95 -5.32
C ALA A 242 -4.73 15.68 -4.74
N LEU A 243 -3.52 15.16 -4.97
CA LEU A 243 -2.26 15.79 -4.53
C LEU A 243 -1.76 16.86 -5.49
N GLU A 244 -2.17 16.83 -6.76
CA GLU A 244 -1.75 17.80 -7.79
C GLU A 244 -2.64 19.07 -7.79
N GLN A 245 -3.81 19.04 -7.11
CA GLN A 245 -4.70 20.19 -7.00
C GLN A 245 -4.52 20.89 -5.65
N PRO A 246 -4.24 22.22 -5.61
CA PRO A 246 -4.28 22.97 -4.37
C PRO A 246 -5.70 22.93 -3.81
N PHE A 247 -5.81 22.73 -2.49
CA PHE A 247 -7.07 22.66 -1.73
C PHE A 247 -8.02 23.80 -2.12
N GLN A 248 -8.99 23.54 -2.98
CA GLN A 248 -10.15 24.38 -3.12
C GLN A 248 -11.19 23.90 -2.10
N HIS A 249 -11.54 24.78 -1.18
CA HIS A 249 -12.68 24.62 -0.27
C HIS A 249 -13.94 24.26 -1.09
N ARG A 250 -14.29 22.99 -1.17
CA ARG A 250 -15.64 22.61 -1.57
C ARG A 250 -16.54 22.76 -0.35
N THR A 251 -17.21 23.91 -0.28
CA THR A 251 -18.41 24.07 0.53
C THR A 251 -19.42 22.99 0.12
N ILE A 252 -19.96 22.31 1.14
CA ILE A 252 -21.06 21.35 1.01
C ILE A 252 -22.30 22.16 0.58
N GLN A 253 -22.51 22.28 -0.71
CA GLN A 253 -23.78 22.63 -1.35
C GLN A 253 -23.77 21.92 -2.69
N ASP A 254 -24.72 21.03 -2.87
CA ASP A 254 -25.14 20.21 -4.00
C ASP A 254 -24.97 18.69 -3.75
N ALA A 255 -26.02 18.18 -3.07
CA ALA A 255 -26.53 16.82 -3.16
C ALA A 255 -28.04 16.85 -3.32
#